data_d18a53185cedfe8e6bdf83f01d130215
#
_entry.id   d18a53185cedfe8e6bdf83f01d130215
#
_cell.length_a   1.000
_cell.length_b   1.000
_cell.length_c   1.000
_cell.angle_alpha   90.00
_cell.angle_beta   90.00
_cell.angle_gamma   90.00
#
_symmetry.space_group_name_H-M   'P 1'
#
loop_
_entity.id
_entity.type
_entity.pdbx_description
1 polymer ?
#
loop_
_entity_poly.entity_id
_entity_poly.type
_entity_poly.pdbx_seq_one_letter_code
_entity_poly.pdbx_strand_id
1 'polypeptide(L)'
;STIGNAILSTSKIIVGLWAGSLAVLGDGIDSATDVIISIVMIFTARIISQPPSKKYVFGYEKAEGIATKILSLVIFYAGVQMLISSIGSIFSEEAKEIPSAIAIYVTIFSIIGKLLLALYQYKQGKKIDSSMLTANAINMRNDVIISSGVLLGLIFTFIFKLPILDSITGLI
;
A
#
# COMPACT_ATOMS: atom_id res chain seq x y z
N SER A 1 -10.22 0.87 -10.61
CA SER A 1 -9.26 0.17 -9.73
C SER A 1 -8.89 1.00 -8.49
N THR A 2 -8.71 2.30 -8.58
CA THR A 2 -8.36 3.18 -7.44
C THR A 2 -9.35 3.06 -6.28
N ILE A 3 -10.66 3.02 -6.56
CA ILE A 3 -11.71 2.83 -5.54
C ILE A 3 -11.57 1.46 -4.85
N GLY A 4 -11.35 0.39 -5.62
CA GLY A 4 -11.15 -0.95 -5.05
C GLY A 4 -9.93 -1.00 -4.13
N ASN A 5 -8.79 -0.44 -4.56
CA ASN A 5 -7.59 -0.32 -3.73
C ASN A 5 -7.83 0.53 -2.48
N ALA A 6 -8.58 1.63 -2.59
CA ALA A 6 -8.92 2.48 -1.45
C ALA A 6 -9.74 1.72 -0.39
N ILE A 7 -10.72 0.93 -0.82
CA ILE A 7 -11.53 0.10 0.10
C ILE A 7 -10.64 -0.95 0.78
N LEU A 8 -9.80 -1.65 0.03
CA LEU A 8 -8.92 -2.68 0.57
C LEU A 8 -7.89 -2.10 1.55
N SER A 9 -7.24 -0.98 1.21
CA SER A 9 -6.27 -0.32 2.09
C SER A 9 -6.91 0.20 3.38
N THR A 10 -8.08 0.85 3.27
CA THR A 10 -8.81 1.34 4.44
C THR A 10 -9.21 0.19 5.36
N SER A 11 -9.69 -0.93 4.82
CA SER A 11 -10.04 -2.12 5.59
C SER A 11 -8.83 -2.68 6.34
N LYS A 12 -7.65 -2.75 5.70
CA LYS A 12 -6.41 -3.21 6.33
C LYS A 12 -5.96 -2.27 7.45
N ILE A 13 -5.99 -0.96 7.24
CA ILE A 13 -5.59 0.02 8.26
C ILE A 13 -6.50 -0.08 9.49
N ILE A 14 -7.82 -0.07 9.29
CA ILE A 14 -8.78 -0.18 10.39
C ILE A 14 -8.57 -1.49 11.17
N VAL A 15 -8.47 -2.60 10.46
CA VAL A 15 -8.31 -3.90 11.12
C VAL A 15 -6.91 -4.06 11.72
N GLY A 16 -5.87 -3.54 11.09
CA GLY A 16 -4.51 -3.52 11.64
C GLY A 16 -4.46 -2.80 12.99
N LEU A 17 -5.13 -1.65 13.10
CA LEU A 17 -5.26 -0.90 14.36
C LEU A 17 -6.08 -1.66 15.41
N TRP A 18 -7.23 -2.22 15.04
CA TRP A 18 -8.11 -2.94 15.97
C TRP A 18 -7.55 -4.30 16.41
N ALA A 19 -6.87 -4.98 15.50
CA ALA A 19 -6.27 -6.29 15.77
C ALA A 19 -4.89 -6.18 16.44
N GLY A 20 -4.32 -4.98 16.56
CA GLY A 20 -2.99 -4.76 17.12
C GLY A 20 -1.85 -5.36 16.28
N SER A 21 -2.05 -5.52 14.95
CA SER A 21 -1.05 -6.07 14.03
C SER A 21 -0.29 -4.95 13.29
N LEU A 22 1.00 -4.81 13.59
CA LEU A 22 1.88 -3.88 12.87
C LEU A 22 2.12 -4.32 11.43
N ALA A 23 2.17 -5.61 11.17
CA ALA A 23 2.33 -6.16 9.82
C ALA A 23 1.14 -5.81 8.91
N VAL A 24 -0.10 -5.98 9.38
CA VAL A 24 -1.31 -5.61 8.62
C VAL A 24 -1.46 -4.12 8.47
N LEU A 25 -1.09 -3.36 9.50
CA LEU A 25 -1.10 -1.90 9.44
C LEU A 25 -0.12 -1.38 8.39
N GLY A 26 1.12 -1.91 8.36
CA GLY A 26 2.13 -1.58 7.36
C GLY A 26 1.67 -1.88 5.94
N ASP A 27 1.18 -3.09 5.70
CA ASP A 27 0.61 -3.51 4.41
C ASP A 27 -0.62 -2.65 4.00
N GLY A 28 -1.38 -2.17 4.98
CA GLY A 28 -2.47 -1.21 4.76
C GLY A 28 -1.98 0.17 4.34
N ILE A 29 -0.94 0.70 4.98
CA ILE A 29 -0.31 1.99 4.68
C ILE A 29 0.34 1.95 3.30
N ASP A 30 1.06 0.88 2.96
CA ASP A 30 1.65 0.67 1.64
C ASP A 30 0.56 0.71 0.55
N SER A 31 -0.51 -0.05 0.73
CA SER A 31 -1.66 -0.04 -0.18
C SER A 31 -2.37 1.32 -0.27
N ALA A 32 -2.41 2.11 0.82
CA ALA A 32 -2.96 3.47 0.81
C ALA A 32 -2.06 4.43 0.03
N THR A 33 -0.74 4.25 0.13
CA THR A 33 0.25 5.00 -0.63
C THR A 33 0.03 4.84 -2.13
N ASP A 34 -0.21 3.62 -2.62
CA ASP A 34 -0.55 3.36 -4.03
C ASP A 34 -1.81 4.12 -4.49
N VAL A 35 -2.81 4.21 -3.62
CA VAL A 35 -4.03 4.99 -3.91
C VAL A 35 -3.71 6.48 -4.02
N ILE A 36 -2.91 7.01 -3.11
CA ILE A 36 -2.48 8.41 -3.13
C ILE A 36 -1.67 8.71 -4.40
N ILE A 37 -0.70 7.83 -4.74
CA ILE A 37 0.08 7.94 -5.98
C ILE A 37 -0.86 7.99 -7.19
N SER A 38 -1.83 7.08 -7.27
CA SER A 38 -2.78 7.03 -8.38
C SER A 38 -3.61 8.31 -8.49
N ILE A 39 -4.04 8.89 -7.38
CA ILE A 39 -4.80 10.13 -7.34
C ILE A 39 -3.92 11.31 -7.79
N VAL A 40 -2.71 11.42 -7.25
CA VAL A 40 -1.75 12.48 -7.63
C VAL A 40 -1.44 12.39 -9.12
N MET A 41 -1.20 11.19 -9.67
CA MET A 41 -0.94 11.00 -11.10
C MET A 41 -2.12 11.46 -11.97
N ILE A 42 -3.37 11.16 -11.57
CA ILE A 42 -4.57 11.61 -12.30
C ILE A 42 -4.67 13.14 -12.31
N PHE A 43 -4.45 13.79 -11.16
CA PHE A 43 -4.47 15.25 -11.06
C PHE A 43 -3.34 15.89 -11.87
N THR A 44 -2.13 15.36 -11.74
CA THR A 44 -0.96 15.86 -12.47
C THR A 44 -1.13 15.72 -13.97
N ALA A 45 -1.64 14.58 -14.45
CA ALA A 45 -1.93 14.36 -15.87
C ALA A 45 -2.95 15.40 -16.41
N ARG A 46 -3.97 15.74 -15.61
CA ARG A 46 -4.95 16.79 -15.99
C ARG A 46 -4.33 18.18 -16.05
N ILE A 47 -3.38 18.49 -15.16
CA ILE A 47 -2.69 19.79 -15.12
C ILE A 47 -1.74 19.89 -16.32
N ILE A 48 -0.96 18.86 -16.60
CA ILE A 48 0.03 18.83 -17.71
C ILE A 48 -0.66 18.89 -19.07
N SER A 49 -1.86 18.32 -19.21
CA SER A 49 -2.62 18.38 -20.46
C SER A 49 -3.21 19.75 -20.78
N GLN A 50 -3.10 20.74 -19.88
CA GLN A 50 -3.54 22.11 -20.15
C GLN A 50 -2.53 22.84 -21.05
N PRO A 51 -3.01 23.64 -22.04
CA PRO A 51 -2.11 24.41 -22.88
C PRO A 51 -1.36 25.48 -22.06
N PRO A 52 -0.15 25.88 -22.50
CA PRO A 52 0.60 26.97 -21.87
C PRO A 52 -0.27 28.24 -21.71
N SER A 53 -0.18 28.87 -20.55
CA SER A 53 -0.90 30.11 -20.25
C SER A 53 0.06 31.28 -20.19
N LYS A 54 -0.47 32.53 -20.26
CA LYS A 54 0.34 33.77 -20.13
C LYS A 54 1.18 33.79 -18.84
N LYS A 55 0.74 33.10 -17.79
CA LYS A 55 1.43 32.99 -16.50
C LYS A 55 2.47 31.83 -16.46
N TYR A 56 2.26 30.79 -17.25
CA TYR A 56 3.11 29.61 -17.32
C TYR A 56 3.50 29.34 -18.78
N VAL A 57 4.41 30.18 -19.28
CA VAL A 57 4.86 30.18 -20.69
C VAL A 57 5.51 28.85 -21.10
N PHE A 58 6.18 28.17 -20.16
CA PHE A 58 6.82 26.85 -20.34
C PHE A 58 5.90 25.67 -19.98
N GLY A 59 4.59 25.91 -19.80
CA GLY A 59 3.65 24.87 -19.41
C GLY A 59 3.79 24.42 -17.95
N TYR A 60 3.22 23.24 -17.66
CA TYR A 60 3.09 22.70 -16.31
C TYR A 60 3.95 21.46 -16.07
N GLU A 61 4.94 21.17 -16.95
CA GLU A 61 5.77 19.94 -16.85
C GLU A 61 6.48 19.77 -15.49
N LYS A 62 6.87 20.89 -14.86
CA LYS A 62 7.50 20.85 -13.54
C LYS A 62 6.55 20.47 -12.39
N ALA A 63 5.24 20.54 -12.61
CA ALA A 63 4.24 20.20 -11.59
C ALA A 63 4.33 18.71 -11.21
N GLU A 64 4.59 17.82 -12.17
CA GLU A 64 4.80 16.41 -11.93
C GLU A 64 6.00 16.15 -11.01
N GLY A 65 7.14 16.77 -11.30
CA GLY A 65 8.35 16.62 -10.49
C GLY A 65 8.17 17.13 -9.05
N ILE A 66 7.41 18.21 -8.86
CA ILE A 66 7.11 18.76 -7.54
C ILE A 66 6.16 17.80 -6.77
N ALA A 67 5.08 17.36 -7.42
CA ALA A 67 4.12 16.44 -6.82
C ALA A 67 4.80 15.13 -6.42
N THR A 68 5.64 14.57 -7.29
CA THR A 68 6.39 13.34 -7.02
C THR A 68 7.36 13.51 -5.84
N LYS A 69 8.06 14.65 -5.73
CA LYS A 69 8.97 14.90 -4.61
C LYS A 69 8.22 15.02 -3.28
N ILE A 70 7.10 15.74 -3.24
CA ILE A 70 6.27 15.85 -2.03
C ILE A 70 5.77 14.46 -1.61
N LEU A 71 5.27 13.70 -2.59
CA LEU A 71 4.77 12.35 -2.34
C LEU A 71 5.87 11.43 -1.80
N SER A 72 7.06 11.44 -2.41
CA SER A 72 8.21 10.65 -1.94
C SER A 72 8.61 10.99 -0.51
N LEU A 73 8.51 12.27 -0.11
CA LEU A 73 8.79 12.70 1.27
C LEU A 73 7.76 12.14 2.25
N VAL A 74 6.47 12.16 1.87
CA VAL A 74 5.39 11.61 2.71
C VAL A 74 5.55 10.10 2.89
N ILE A 75 5.85 9.38 1.80
CA ILE A 75 6.09 7.93 1.83
C ILE A 75 7.30 7.60 2.70
N PHE A 76 8.40 8.33 2.52
CA PHE A 76 9.60 8.16 3.32
C PHE A 76 9.32 8.37 4.81
N TYR A 77 8.57 9.42 5.17
CA TYR A 77 8.18 9.68 6.55
C TYR A 77 7.32 8.55 7.12
N ALA A 78 6.32 8.06 6.37
CA ALA A 78 5.49 6.94 6.79
C ALA A 78 6.32 5.66 7.01
N GLY A 79 7.25 5.35 6.11
CA GLY A 79 8.18 4.22 6.25
C GLY A 79 9.07 4.33 7.48
N VAL A 80 9.64 5.52 7.74
CA VAL A 80 10.44 5.77 8.95
C VAL A 80 9.61 5.59 10.22
N GLN A 81 8.38 6.07 10.27
CA GLN A 81 7.48 5.87 11.41
C GLN A 81 7.16 4.40 11.64
N MET A 82 6.94 3.63 10.57
CA MET A 82 6.72 2.18 10.67
C MET A 82 7.96 1.46 11.21
N LEU A 83 9.15 1.81 10.74
CA LEU A 83 10.41 1.27 11.24
C LEU A 83 10.57 1.54 12.73
N ILE A 84 10.37 2.79 13.18
CA ILE A 84 10.46 3.16 14.59
C ILE A 84 9.45 2.39 15.43
N SER A 85 8.21 2.28 14.99
CA SER A 85 7.15 1.55 15.69
C SER A 85 7.46 0.05 15.78
N SER A 86 7.92 -0.57 14.69
CA SER A 86 8.26 -1.99 14.67
C SER A 86 9.48 -2.30 15.54
N ILE A 87 10.53 -1.48 15.46
CA ILE A 87 11.73 -1.62 16.31
C ILE A 87 11.36 -1.41 17.78
N GLY A 88 10.66 -0.31 18.10
CA GLY A 88 10.18 -0.06 19.46
C GLY A 88 9.35 -1.20 20.01
N SER A 89 8.50 -1.78 19.16
CA SER A 89 7.70 -2.95 19.49
C SER A 89 8.55 -4.21 19.79
N ILE A 90 9.64 -4.44 19.08
CA ILE A 90 10.54 -5.58 19.32
C ILE A 90 11.24 -5.48 20.70
N PHE A 91 11.65 -4.27 21.07
CA PHE A 91 12.39 -4.02 22.32
C PHE A 91 11.49 -3.70 23.52
N SER A 92 10.17 -3.53 23.34
CA SER A 92 9.26 -3.32 24.47
C SER A 92 9.09 -4.62 25.27
N GLU A 93 9.26 -4.53 26.59
CA GLU A 93 9.02 -5.64 27.53
C GLU A 93 7.53 -5.84 27.84
N GLU A 94 6.65 -5.00 27.32
CA GLU A 94 5.22 -5.15 27.53
C GLU A 94 4.70 -6.44 26.88
N ALA A 95 3.86 -7.15 27.63
CA ALA A 95 3.19 -8.35 27.13
C ALA A 95 2.32 -8.00 25.92
N LYS A 96 2.80 -8.29 24.72
CA LYS A 96 2.07 -8.08 23.48
C LYS A 96 0.96 -9.10 23.37
N GLU A 97 -0.21 -8.62 23.07
CA GLU A 97 -1.31 -9.51 22.69
C GLU A 97 -1.07 -10.08 21.28
N ILE A 98 -1.47 -11.33 21.09
CA ILE A 98 -1.46 -11.95 19.77
C ILE A 98 -2.49 -11.21 18.90
N PRO A 99 -2.12 -10.78 17.68
CA PRO A 99 -3.07 -10.11 16.80
C PRO A 99 -4.35 -10.92 16.64
N SER A 100 -5.50 -10.25 16.57
CA SER A 100 -6.77 -10.92 16.42
C SER A 100 -6.84 -11.72 15.10
N ALA A 101 -7.51 -12.88 15.12
CA ALA A 101 -7.74 -13.71 13.93
C ALA A 101 -8.41 -12.93 12.76
N ILE A 102 -9.10 -11.83 13.05
CA ILE A 102 -9.68 -10.92 12.05
C ILE A 102 -8.61 -10.39 11.10
N ALA A 103 -7.38 -10.16 11.58
CA ALA A 103 -6.25 -9.71 10.75
C ALA A 103 -5.97 -10.69 9.61
N ILE A 104 -5.98 -12.00 9.88
CA ILE A 104 -5.76 -13.05 8.87
C ILE A 104 -6.86 -13.02 7.81
N TYR A 105 -8.14 -12.95 8.22
CA TYR A 105 -9.26 -12.93 7.28
C TYR A 105 -9.24 -11.71 6.36
N VAL A 106 -8.94 -10.53 6.92
CA VAL A 106 -8.87 -9.28 6.13
C VAL A 106 -7.68 -9.30 5.17
N THR A 107 -6.53 -9.84 5.58
CA THR A 107 -5.37 -10.00 4.71
C THR A 107 -5.68 -10.96 3.56
N ILE A 108 -6.31 -12.11 3.81
CA ILE A 108 -6.74 -13.06 2.77
C ILE A 108 -7.72 -12.37 1.81
N PHE A 109 -8.73 -11.69 2.33
CA PHE A 109 -9.71 -10.97 1.50
C PHE A 109 -9.04 -9.91 0.63
N SER A 110 -8.07 -9.18 1.18
CA SER A 110 -7.32 -8.17 0.46
C SER A 110 -6.45 -8.76 -0.65
N ILE A 111 -5.75 -9.88 -0.39
CA ILE A 111 -4.95 -10.61 -1.38
C ILE A 111 -5.83 -11.04 -2.56
N ILE A 112 -6.97 -11.66 -2.28
CA ILE A 112 -7.90 -12.11 -3.31
C ILE A 112 -8.43 -10.90 -4.09
N GLY A 113 -8.85 -9.83 -3.41
CA GLY A 113 -9.35 -8.61 -4.04
C GLY A 113 -8.30 -7.95 -4.95
N LYS A 114 -7.06 -7.78 -4.46
CA LYS A 114 -5.95 -7.23 -5.28
C LYS A 114 -5.62 -8.13 -6.47
N LEU A 115 -5.60 -9.44 -6.28
CA LEU A 115 -5.33 -10.39 -7.36
C LEU A 115 -6.38 -10.30 -8.47
N LEU A 116 -7.66 -10.26 -8.12
CA LEU A 116 -8.76 -10.11 -9.08
C LEU A 116 -8.66 -8.77 -9.83
N LEU A 117 -8.35 -7.68 -9.13
CA LEU A 117 -8.15 -6.37 -9.74
C LEU A 117 -6.93 -6.37 -10.68
N ALA A 118 -5.82 -6.98 -10.29
CA ALA A 118 -4.61 -7.11 -11.11
C ALA A 118 -4.89 -7.89 -12.39
N LEU A 119 -5.56 -9.04 -12.30
CA LEU A 119 -5.92 -9.86 -13.44
C LEU A 119 -6.87 -9.13 -14.40
N TYR A 120 -7.86 -8.43 -13.84
CA TYR A 120 -8.77 -7.61 -14.64
C TYR A 120 -8.04 -6.50 -15.39
N GLN A 121 -7.18 -5.74 -14.70
CA GLN A 121 -6.41 -4.65 -15.33
C GLN A 121 -5.42 -5.18 -16.37
N TYR A 122 -4.74 -6.29 -16.10
CA TYR A 122 -3.82 -6.91 -17.05
C TYR A 122 -4.54 -7.31 -18.34
N LYS A 123 -5.71 -7.95 -18.20
CA LYS A 123 -6.53 -8.34 -19.36
C LYS A 123 -7.01 -7.13 -20.17
N GLN A 124 -7.47 -6.08 -19.47
CA GLN A 124 -7.91 -4.85 -20.14
C GLN A 124 -6.73 -4.11 -20.79
N GLY A 125 -5.58 -4.01 -20.08
CA GLY A 125 -4.38 -3.37 -20.61
C GLY A 125 -3.90 -4.02 -21.91
N LYS A 126 -3.89 -5.36 -21.97
CA LYS A 126 -3.57 -6.08 -23.21
C LYS A 126 -4.59 -5.88 -24.31
N LYS A 127 -5.88 -5.79 -23.96
CA LYS A 127 -6.96 -5.63 -24.95
C LYS A 127 -6.91 -4.28 -25.67
N ILE A 128 -6.52 -3.21 -24.95
CA ILE A 128 -6.48 -1.84 -25.51
C ILE A 128 -5.03 -1.36 -25.77
N ASP A 129 -4.06 -2.27 -25.71
CA ASP A 129 -2.63 -2.00 -25.88
C ASP A 129 -2.10 -0.86 -25.00
N SER A 130 -2.56 -0.83 -23.74
CA SER A 130 -2.15 0.17 -22.77
C SER A 130 -1.02 -0.34 -21.90
N SER A 131 0.19 0.19 -22.13
CA SER A 131 1.37 -0.09 -21.30
C SER A 131 1.19 0.35 -19.84
N MET A 132 0.47 1.45 -19.62
CA MET A 132 0.19 1.99 -18.28
C MET A 132 -0.68 1.02 -17.46
N LEU A 133 -1.77 0.48 -18.03
CA LEU A 133 -2.62 -0.48 -17.33
C LEU A 133 -1.88 -1.80 -17.05
N THR A 134 -1.06 -2.24 -17.98
CA THR A 134 -0.25 -3.45 -17.82
C THR A 134 0.79 -3.28 -16.73
N ALA A 135 1.50 -2.14 -16.71
CA ALA A 135 2.46 -1.82 -15.65
C ALA A 135 1.80 -1.75 -14.28
N ASN A 136 0.64 -1.08 -14.16
CA ASN A 136 -0.09 -1.01 -12.90
C ASN A 136 -0.57 -2.39 -12.42
N ALA A 137 -0.99 -3.27 -13.33
CA ALA A 137 -1.36 -4.64 -12.99
C ALA A 137 -0.16 -5.46 -12.46
N ILE A 138 1.03 -5.24 -13.01
CA ILE A 138 2.27 -5.85 -12.50
C ILE A 138 2.61 -5.34 -11.10
N ASN A 139 2.47 -4.03 -10.86
CA ASN A 139 2.66 -3.46 -9.53
C ASN A 139 1.71 -4.12 -8.51
N MET A 140 0.42 -4.17 -8.81
CA MET A 140 -0.57 -4.84 -7.95
C MET A 140 -0.26 -6.32 -7.68
N ARG A 141 0.35 -7.03 -8.65
CA ARG A 141 0.81 -8.40 -8.43
C ARG A 141 1.96 -8.45 -7.43
N ASN A 142 2.89 -7.50 -7.47
CA ASN A 142 3.98 -7.41 -6.51
C ASN A 142 3.44 -7.16 -5.09
N ASP A 143 2.43 -6.29 -4.95
CA ASP A 143 1.75 -6.06 -3.66
C ASP A 143 1.09 -7.33 -3.12
N VAL A 144 0.53 -8.17 -3.99
CA VAL A 144 -0.02 -9.49 -3.60
C VAL A 144 1.08 -10.38 -3.02
N ILE A 145 2.29 -10.35 -3.57
CA ILE A 145 3.43 -11.10 -3.05
C ILE A 145 3.82 -10.59 -1.65
N ILE A 146 3.91 -9.27 -1.47
CA ILE A 146 4.20 -8.65 -0.17
C ILE A 146 3.13 -9.01 0.86
N SER A 147 1.84 -8.80 0.54
CA SER A 147 0.72 -9.16 1.41
C SER A 147 0.69 -10.67 1.74
N SER A 148 1.16 -11.53 0.82
CA SER A 148 1.30 -12.97 1.09
C SER A 148 2.41 -13.25 2.12
N GLY A 149 3.50 -12.49 2.08
CA GLY A 149 4.54 -12.52 3.11
C GLY A 149 3.99 -12.10 4.49
N VAL A 150 3.21 -11.02 4.53
CA VAL A 150 2.52 -10.56 5.74
C VAL A 150 1.56 -11.65 6.28
N LEU A 151 0.80 -12.30 5.41
CA LEU A 151 -0.10 -13.39 5.80
C LEU A 151 0.66 -14.57 6.42
N LEU A 152 1.78 -14.96 5.83
CA LEU A 152 2.64 -16.02 6.40
C LEU A 152 3.18 -15.62 7.78
N GLY A 153 3.66 -14.38 7.95
CA GLY A 153 4.08 -13.84 9.23
C GLY A 153 2.99 -13.89 10.29
N LEU A 154 1.75 -13.52 9.95
CA LEU A 154 0.59 -13.60 10.83
C LEU A 154 0.28 -15.06 11.21
N ILE A 155 0.30 -15.98 10.26
CA ILE A 155 0.05 -17.41 10.51
C ILE A 155 1.11 -17.97 11.49
N PHE A 156 2.39 -17.64 11.27
CA PHE A 156 3.46 -18.04 12.19
C PHE A 156 3.29 -17.41 13.57
N THR A 157 2.93 -16.12 13.65
CA THR A 157 2.61 -15.44 14.92
C THR A 157 1.52 -16.21 15.69
N PHE A 158 0.48 -16.66 14.98
CA PHE A 158 -0.64 -17.39 15.57
C PHE A 158 -0.25 -18.80 16.04
N ILE A 159 0.50 -19.54 15.21
CA ILE A 159 0.91 -20.94 15.50
C ILE A 159 1.90 -20.97 16.67
N PHE A 160 2.92 -20.13 16.61
CA PHE A 160 3.98 -20.12 17.63
C PHE A 160 3.64 -19.27 18.86
N LYS A 161 2.53 -18.51 18.83
CA LYS A 161 2.12 -17.57 19.89
C LYS A 161 3.22 -16.57 20.25
N LEU A 162 3.98 -16.13 19.26
CA LEU A 162 5.09 -15.19 19.40
C LEU A 162 4.72 -13.85 18.73
N PRO A 163 4.19 -12.86 19.47
CA PRO A 163 3.79 -11.57 18.93
C PRO A 163 4.94 -10.79 18.26
N ILE A 164 6.18 -11.11 18.63
CA ILE A 164 7.37 -10.49 18.03
C ILE A 164 7.48 -10.76 16.53
N LEU A 165 6.95 -11.89 16.05
CA LEU A 165 6.95 -12.23 14.62
C LEU A 165 6.11 -11.24 13.79
N ASP A 166 4.99 -10.74 14.33
CA ASP A 166 4.18 -9.70 13.69
C ASP A 166 4.99 -8.41 13.54
N SER A 167 5.72 -8.01 14.58
CA SER A 167 6.59 -6.83 14.54
C SER A 167 7.74 -6.97 13.54
N ILE A 168 8.34 -8.15 13.45
CA ILE A 168 9.39 -8.45 12.46
C ILE A 168 8.82 -8.41 11.03
N THR A 169 7.64 -8.98 10.85
CA THR A 169 6.96 -8.95 9.54
C THR A 169 6.57 -7.53 9.13
N GLY A 170 6.24 -6.67 10.08
CA GLY A 170 5.96 -5.25 9.85
C GLY A 170 7.19 -4.41 9.45
N LEU A 171 8.42 -5.00 9.49
CA LEU A 171 9.65 -4.38 8.98
C LEU A 171 9.87 -4.62 7.48
N ILE A 172 9.17 -5.57 6.88
CA ILE A 172 9.31 -5.97 5.47
C ILE A 172 8.38 -5.13 4.60
#